data_0154e1999388b90fabb8fee6293c3a83
#
_entry.id   0154e1999388b90fabb8fee6293c3a83
#
_cell.length_a   1.000
_cell.length_b   1.000
_cell.length_c   1.000
_cell.angle_alpha   90.00
_cell.angle_beta   90.00
_cell.angle_gamma   90.00
#
_symmetry.space_group_name_H-M   'P 1'
#
loop_
_entity.id
_entity.type
_entity.pdbx_description
1 polymer ?
#
loop_
_entity_poly.entity_id
_entity_poly.type
_entity_poly.pdbx_seq_one_letter_code
_entity_poly.pdbx_strand_id
1 'polypeptide(L)' 'MNAREDFIEYEAVLKYCCIKTKNNHEQALHFGQLSGYFTNDNKLTPMGRQVAQYLEDGLAA' A
#
# COMPACT_ATOMS: atom_id res chain seq x y z
N MET A 1 8.07 16.62 -3.78
CA MET A 1 7.72 15.22 -3.54
C MET A 1 8.53 14.34 -4.46
N ASN A 2 9.12 13.30 -3.94
CA ASN A 2 10.01 12.44 -4.70
C ASN A 2 9.23 11.22 -5.23
N ALA A 3 9.20 11.04 -6.56
CA ALA A 3 8.49 9.91 -7.16
C ALA A 3 9.00 8.56 -6.64
N ARG A 4 10.27 8.51 -6.26
CA ARG A 4 10.87 7.30 -5.71
C ARG A 4 10.26 6.93 -4.36
N GLU A 5 10.00 7.93 -3.51
CA GLU A 5 9.36 7.68 -2.23
C GLU A 5 7.92 7.23 -2.41
N ASP A 6 7.20 7.80 -3.36
CA ASP A 6 5.85 7.38 -3.67
C ASP A 6 5.82 5.92 -4.11
N PHE A 7 6.79 5.52 -4.91
CA PHE A 7 6.87 4.14 -5.36
C PHE A 7 7.15 3.18 -4.21
N ILE A 8 8.05 3.54 -3.31
CA ILE A 8 8.39 2.70 -2.17
C ILE A 8 7.18 2.54 -1.25
N GLU A 9 6.47 3.64 -0.99
CA GLU A 9 5.27 3.59 -0.16
C GLU A 9 4.17 2.74 -0.80
N TYR A 10 3.98 2.92 -2.11
CA TYR A 10 3.00 2.13 -2.85
C TYR A 10 3.31 0.63 -2.76
N GLU A 11 4.57 0.27 -2.98
CA GLU A 11 5.01 -1.11 -2.90
C GLU A 11 4.80 -1.70 -1.51
N ALA A 12 5.07 -0.93 -0.47
CA ALA A 12 4.91 -1.40 0.90
C ALA A 12 3.45 -1.74 1.19
N VAL A 13 2.53 -0.86 0.80
CA VAL A 13 1.10 -1.08 1.01
C VAL A 13 0.60 -2.23 0.16
N LEU A 14 1.04 -2.31 -1.10
CA LEU A 14 0.64 -3.39 -1.98
C LEU A 14 1.09 -4.74 -1.43
N LYS A 15 2.31 -4.81 -0.93
CA LYS A 15 2.83 -6.03 -0.33
C LYS A 15 2.01 -6.45 0.89
N TYR A 16 1.64 -5.48 1.72
CA TYR A 16 0.78 -5.74 2.86
C TYR A 16 -0.56 -6.32 2.42
N CYS A 17 -1.16 -5.72 1.39
CA CYS A 17 -2.42 -6.20 0.85
C CYS A 17 -2.29 -7.60 0.26
N CYS A 18 -1.16 -7.90 -0.38
CA CYS A 18 -0.90 -9.23 -0.91
C CYS A 18 -0.88 -10.28 0.19
N ILE A 19 -0.25 -9.95 1.31
CA ILE A 19 -0.21 -10.87 2.46
C ILE A 19 -1.62 -11.11 2.97
N LYS A 20 -2.44 -10.08 3.04
CA LYS A 20 -3.82 -10.21 3.52
C LYS A 20 -4.72 -11.00 2.57
N THR A 21 -4.36 -11.07 1.30
CA THR A 21 -5.16 -11.76 0.29
C THR A 21 -4.49 -13.05 -0.20
N LYS A 22 -3.59 -13.60 0.60
CA LYS A 22 -2.90 -14.87 0.29
C LYS A 22 -2.10 -14.79 -1.01
N ASN A 23 -1.41 -13.66 -1.20
CA ASN A 23 -0.55 -13.42 -2.35
C ASN A 23 -1.29 -13.35 -3.69
N ASN A 24 -2.57 -12.99 -3.66
CA ASN A 24 -3.31 -12.76 -4.89
C ASN A 24 -3.20 -11.27 -5.25
N HIS A 25 -2.42 -10.98 -6.30
CA HIS A 25 -2.11 -9.61 -6.68
C HIS A 25 -3.36 -8.80 -7.08
N GLU A 26 -4.27 -9.40 -7.83
CA GLU A 26 -5.49 -8.72 -8.25
C GLU A 26 -6.39 -8.41 -7.05
N GLN A 27 -6.54 -9.37 -6.16
CA GLN A 27 -7.31 -9.15 -4.95
C GLN A 27 -6.64 -8.16 -4.01
N ALA A 28 -5.30 -8.10 -4.03
CA ALA A 28 -4.57 -7.15 -3.22
C ALA A 28 -4.93 -5.71 -3.59
N LEU A 29 -4.95 -5.41 -4.89
CA LEU A 29 -5.35 -4.08 -5.35
C LEU A 29 -6.78 -3.76 -4.96
N HIS A 30 -7.68 -4.72 -5.16
CA HIS A 30 -9.09 -4.55 -4.79
C HIS A 30 -9.24 -4.32 -3.29
N PHE A 31 -8.54 -5.11 -2.49
CA PHE A 31 -8.54 -4.97 -1.04
C PHE A 31 -8.07 -3.57 -0.63
N GLY A 32 -7.00 -3.10 -1.25
CA GLY A 32 -6.46 -1.78 -0.97
C GLY A 32 -7.45 -0.67 -1.33
N GLN A 33 -8.16 -0.80 -2.45
CA GLN A 33 -9.17 0.16 -2.84
C GLN A 33 -10.34 0.19 -1.86
N LEU A 34 -10.83 -0.97 -1.46
CA LEU A 34 -11.92 -1.07 -0.50
C LEU A 34 -11.53 -0.53 0.87
N SER A 35 -10.28 -0.72 1.26
CA SER A 35 -9.77 -0.22 2.54
C SER A 35 -9.46 1.27 2.51
N GLY A 36 -9.49 1.89 1.34
CA GLY A 36 -9.19 3.31 1.20
C GLY A 36 -7.71 3.62 1.06
N TYR A 37 -6.88 2.62 0.79
CA TYR A 37 -5.44 2.81 0.62
C TYR A 37 -5.08 3.23 -0.79
N PHE A 38 -5.87 2.83 -1.78
CA PHE A 38 -5.65 3.15 -3.18
C PHE A 38 -6.87 3.83 -3.79
N THR A 39 -6.63 4.72 -4.75
CA THR A 39 -7.70 5.32 -5.55
C THR A 39 -8.15 4.34 -6.64
N ASN A 40 -9.18 4.73 -7.38
CA ASN A 40 -9.64 3.93 -8.53
C ASN A 40 -8.57 3.84 -9.61
N ASP A 41 -7.64 4.81 -9.63
CA ASP A 41 -6.53 4.81 -10.58
C ASP A 41 -5.32 4.04 -10.05
N ASN A 42 -5.49 3.31 -8.94
CA ASN A 42 -4.42 2.55 -8.30
C ASN A 42 -3.28 3.42 -7.79
N LYS A 43 -3.60 4.63 -7.35
CA LYS A 43 -2.64 5.52 -6.72
C LYS A 43 -2.83 5.50 -5.22
N LEU A 44 -1.75 5.76 -4.50
CA LEU A 44 -1.78 5.74 -3.04
C LEU A 44 -2.55 6.95 -2.50
N THR A 45 -3.49 6.70 -1.58
CA THR A 45 -4.23 7.76 -0.90
C THR A 45 -3.43 8.27 0.30
N PRO A 46 -3.83 9.42 0.89
CA PRO A 46 -3.21 9.86 2.15
C PRO A 46 -3.30 8.81 3.26
N MET A 47 -4.42 8.08 3.33
CA MET A 47 -4.55 6.99 4.29
C MET A 47 -3.57 5.87 3.98
N GLY A 48 -3.39 5.55 2.70
CA GLY A 48 -2.41 4.55 2.29
C GLY A 48 -1.00 4.95 2.66
N ARG A 49 -0.67 6.24 2.55
CA ARG A 49 0.64 6.73 2.97
C ARG A 49 0.88 6.55 4.45
N GLN A 50 -0.14 6.79 5.27
CA GLN A 50 -0.01 6.57 6.71
C GLN A 50 0.27 5.10 7.02
N VAL A 51 -0.42 4.20 6.32
CA VAL A 51 -0.19 2.77 6.47
C VAL A 51 1.22 2.41 6.04
N ALA A 52 1.69 2.97 4.92
CA ALA A 52 3.04 2.71 4.44
C ALA A 52 4.09 3.12 5.47
N GLN A 53 3.93 4.30 6.07
CA GLN A 53 4.85 4.78 7.09
C GLN A 53 4.84 3.87 8.30
N TYR A 54 3.67 3.44 8.71
CA TYR A 54 3.53 2.52 9.83
C TYR A 54 4.24 1.19 9.55
N LEU A 55 4.08 0.68 8.33
CA LEU A 55 4.72 -0.57 7.93
C LEU A 55 6.25 -0.44 7.90
N GLU A 56 6.74 0.68 7.37
CA GLU A 56 8.18 0.91 7.32
C GLU A 56 8.76 1.01 8.73
N ASP A 57 8.10 1.74 9.61
CA ASP A 57 8.56 1.88 11.00
C ASP A 57 8.53 0.53 11.70
N GLY A 58 7.49 -0.26 11.49
CA GLY A 58 7.38 -1.58 12.09
C GLY A 58 8.43 -2.55 11.60
N LEU A 59 8.80 -2.44 10.32
CA LEU A 59 9.84 -3.30 9.75
C LEU A 59 11.24 -2.85 10.17
N ALA A 60 11.41 -1.56 10.45
CA ALA A 60 12.69 -1.02 10.89
C ALA A 60 12.99 -1.33 12.35
N ALA A 61 11.96 -1.65 13.10
CA ALA A 61 12.13 -2.00 14.52
C ALA A 61 12.60 -3.47 14.70
#